data_289e070bb2b59dacad179f136acf33b4
#
_entry.id   289e070bb2b59dacad179f136acf33b4
#
_cell.length_a   1.000
_cell.length_b   1.000
_cell.length_c   1.000
_cell.angle_alpha   90.00
_cell.angle_beta   90.00
_cell.angle_gamma   90.00
#
_symmetry.space_group_name_H-M   'P 1'
#
loop_
_entity.id
_entity.type
_entity.pdbx_description
1 polymer ?
#
loop_
_entity_poly.entity_id
_entity_poly.type
_entity_poly.pdbx_seq_one_letter_code
_entity_poly.pdbx_strand_id
1 'polypeptide(L)'
;PPYDDAPKEGEFDWEGFTRNLAIGLGVVAVCAIGAAISIATLGAGSILAGAFIGAGIGALSTTAMKAGEEISTGNVRSAKEAFRDVGISAASGFITGAFGAKFPGAHRLVEGVVDTTVSAGERLAYAVFDDSMSWDEKWAYAFDPGQMVADFVTGVVIGEILDGIMAATQNKLRSIFANYDAAMREAFES
;
A
#
# COMPACT_ATOMS: atom_id res chain seq x y z
N PRO A 1 -21.63 -5.14 -33.95
CA PRO A 1 -21.13 -3.78 -33.97
C PRO A 1 -19.84 -3.72 -33.18
N PRO A 2 -18.83 -3.07 -33.71
CA PRO A 2 -17.64 -2.86 -32.95
C PRO A 2 -18.02 -2.08 -31.68
N TYR A 3 -17.52 -2.52 -30.58
CA TYR A 3 -17.61 -1.82 -29.28
C TYR A 3 -16.95 -0.45 -29.46
N ASP A 4 -17.78 0.57 -29.60
CA ASP A 4 -17.37 1.96 -29.62
C ASP A 4 -17.49 2.50 -28.18
N ASP A 5 -16.86 1.78 -27.24
CA ASP A 5 -16.85 2.11 -25.81
C ASP A 5 -15.69 3.06 -25.45
N ALA A 6 -15.01 3.62 -26.44
CA ALA A 6 -14.06 4.69 -26.17
C ALA A 6 -14.85 5.92 -25.68
N PRO A 7 -14.46 6.53 -24.54
CA PRO A 7 -15.12 7.74 -24.08
C PRO A 7 -15.11 8.79 -25.17
N LYS A 8 -16.26 9.40 -25.43
CA LYS A 8 -16.33 10.51 -26.38
C LYS A 8 -15.45 11.65 -25.87
N GLU A 9 -14.87 12.38 -26.80
CA GLU A 9 -14.02 13.51 -26.46
C GLU A 9 -14.73 14.43 -25.44
N GLY A 10 -14.19 14.54 -24.24
CA GLY A 10 -14.77 15.32 -23.13
C GLY A 10 -15.58 14.52 -22.11
N GLU A 11 -15.81 13.20 -22.29
CA GLU A 11 -16.44 12.35 -21.30
C GLU A 11 -15.38 11.68 -20.40
N PHE A 12 -15.69 11.60 -19.08
CA PHE A 12 -14.85 10.89 -18.14
C PHE A 12 -14.96 9.38 -18.35
N ASP A 13 -13.83 8.67 -18.35
CA ASP A 13 -13.77 7.22 -18.51
C ASP A 13 -14.16 6.51 -17.19
N TRP A 14 -15.46 6.40 -16.94
CA TRP A 14 -16.00 5.74 -15.76
C TRP A 14 -15.69 4.25 -15.72
N GLU A 15 -15.63 3.60 -16.87
CA GLU A 15 -15.31 2.17 -16.93
C GLU A 15 -13.86 1.91 -16.51
N GLY A 16 -12.91 2.65 -17.05
CA GLY A 16 -11.51 2.59 -16.65
C GLY A 16 -11.30 2.97 -15.18
N PHE A 17 -11.98 3.99 -14.71
CA PHE A 17 -11.95 4.40 -13.31
C PHE A 17 -12.45 3.29 -12.37
N THR A 18 -13.58 2.69 -12.67
CA THR A 18 -14.15 1.59 -11.89
C THR A 18 -13.23 0.36 -11.91
N ARG A 19 -12.65 0.05 -13.07
CA ARG A 19 -11.66 -1.01 -13.21
C ARG A 19 -10.45 -0.76 -12.31
N ASN A 20 -9.90 0.45 -12.31
CA ASN A 20 -8.73 0.81 -11.51
C ASN A 20 -9.03 0.75 -10.01
N LEU A 21 -10.22 1.20 -9.58
CA LEU A 21 -10.69 0.99 -8.20
C LEU A 21 -10.76 -0.49 -7.84
N ALA A 22 -11.32 -1.32 -8.72
CA ALA A 22 -11.44 -2.76 -8.48
C ALA A 22 -10.07 -3.43 -8.36
N ILE A 23 -9.09 -3.04 -9.18
CA ILE A 23 -7.71 -3.52 -9.08
C ILE A 23 -7.12 -3.15 -7.71
N GLY A 24 -7.22 -1.91 -7.29
CA GLY A 24 -6.70 -1.44 -6.02
C GLY A 24 -7.36 -2.11 -4.82
N LEU A 25 -8.68 -2.15 -4.80
CA LEU A 25 -9.45 -2.79 -3.71
C LEU A 25 -9.25 -4.31 -3.68
N GLY A 26 -9.03 -4.94 -4.84
CA GLY A 26 -8.68 -6.36 -4.93
C GLY A 26 -7.35 -6.67 -4.23
N VAL A 27 -6.34 -5.84 -4.45
CA VAL A 27 -5.04 -5.96 -3.76
C VAL A 27 -5.20 -5.74 -2.25
N VAL A 28 -5.98 -4.74 -1.84
CA VAL A 28 -6.29 -4.50 -0.41
C VAL A 28 -6.96 -5.72 0.21
N ALA A 29 -7.92 -6.32 -0.47
CA ALA A 29 -8.62 -7.53 0.01
C ALA A 29 -7.67 -8.71 0.18
N VAL A 30 -6.77 -8.95 -0.77
CA VAL A 30 -5.76 -10.01 -0.67
C VAL A 30 -4.82 -9.77 0.51
N CYS A 31 -4.38 -8.53 0.71
CA CYS A 31 -3.56 -8.16 1.87
C CYS A 31 -4.31 -8.36 3.20
N ALA A 32 -5.58 -8.00 3.25
CA ALA A 32 -6.41 -8.19 4.44
C ALA A 32 -6.58 -9.69 4.79
N ILE A 33 -6.79 -10.54 3.78
CA ILE A 33 -6.85 -12.00 3.96
C ILE A 33 -5.51 -12.52 4.46
N GLY A 34 -4.39 -12.10 3.87
CA GLY A 34 -3.04 -12.47 4.30
C GLY A 34 -2.78 -12.05 5.75
N ALA A 35 -3.18 -10.85 6.13
CA ALA A 35 -3.07 -10.36 7.51
C ALA A 35 -3.90 -11.22 8.47
N ALA A 36 -5.15 -11.52 8.13
CA ALA A 36 -6.04 -12.33 8.94
C ALA A 36 -5.48 -13.74 9.17
N ILE A 37 -5.00 -14.40 8.12
CA ILE A 37 -4.37 -15.72 8.22
C ILE A 37 -3.11 -15.67 9.07
N SER A 38 -2.28 -14.66 8.89
CA SER A 38 -1.02 -14.48 9.64
C SER A 38 -1.29 -14.26 11.13
N ILE A 39 -2.30 -13.48 11.47
CA ILE A 39 -2.71 -13.24 12.86
C ILE A 39 -3.24 -14.54 13.47
N ALA A 40 -4.09 -15.27 12.75
CA ALA A 40 -4.67 -16.51 13.24
C ALA A 40 -3.63 -17.63 13.47
N THR A 41 -2.60 -17.69 12.62
CA THR A 41 -1.58 -18.77 12.65
C THR A 41 -0.34 -18.41 13.45
N LEU A 42 0.11 -17.16 13.39
CA LEU A 42 1.41 -16.70 13.94
C LEU A 42 1.26 -15.65 15.05
N GLY A 43 0.07 -15.09 15.25
CA GLY A 43 -0.21 -14.05 16.20
C GLY A 43 -0.18 -12.65 15.60
N ALA A 44 -0.88 -11.72 16.27
CA ALA A 44 -1.07 -10.34 15.81
C ALA A 44 0.23 -9.52 15.73
N GLY A 45 1.25 -9.86 16.53
CA GLY A 45 2.56 -9.20 16.52
C GLY A 45 3.57 -9.83 15.57
N SER A 46 3.17 -10.82 14.76
CA SER A 46 4.08 -11.48 13.82
C SER A 46 4.57 -10.51 12.72
N ILE A 47 5.78 -10.74 12.25
CA ILE A 47 6.37 -9.97 11.14
C ILE A 47 5.48 -10.05 9.90
N LEU A 48 4.93 -11.23 9.62
CA LEU A 48 4.10 -11.45 8.44
C LEU A 48 2.75 -10.73 8.56
N ALA A 49 2.13 -10.70 9.75
CA ALA A 49 0.92 -9.92 9.99
C ALA A 49 1.19 -8.42 9.78
N GLY A 50 2.27 -7.89 10.34
CA GLY A 50 2.69 -6.50 10.14
C GLY A 50 2.97 -6.19 8.67
N ALA A 51 3.63 -7.09 7.96
CA ALA A 51 3.91 -6.94 6.53
C ALA A 51 2.61 -6.84 5.69
N PHE A 52 1.65 -7.72 5.89
CA PHE A 52 0.38 -7.69 5.15
C PHE A 52 -0.48 -6.47 5.52
N ILE A 53 -0.49 -6.04 6.79
CA ILE A 53 -1.17 -4.82 7.20
C ILE A 53 -0.55 -3.61 6.51
N GLY A 54 0.78 -3.51 6.52
CA GLY A 54 1.50 -2.44 5.82
C GLY A 54 1.24 -2.44 4.32
N ALA A 55 1.24 -3.60 3.69
CA ALA A 55 0.91 -3.75 2.26
C ALA A 55 -0.51 -3.28 1.96
N GLY A 56 -1.48 -3.66 2.77
CA GLY A 56 -2.88 -3.25 2.63
C GLY A 56 -3.06 -1.74 2.79
N ILE A 57 -2.39 -1.13 3.76
CA ILE A 57 -2.41 0.33 3.97
C ILE A 57 -1.79 1.05 2.77
N GLY A 58 -0.64 0.57 2.25
CA GLY A 58 0.00 1.12 1.07
C GLY A 58 -0.90 1.04 -0.17
N ALA A 59 -1.49 -0.11 -0.42
CA ALA A 59 -2.42 -0.34 -1.53
C ALA A 59 -3.67 0.56 -1.42
N LEU A 60 -4.26 0.66 -0.23
CA LEU A 60 -5.44 1.49 0.01
C LEU A 60 -5.13 2.98 -0.18
N SER A 61 -4.02 3.45 0.37
CA SER A 61 -3.59 4.85 0.25
C SER A 61 -3.36 5.24 -1.21
N THR A 62 -2.66 4.41 -1.98
CA THR A 62 -2.43 4.65 -3.40
C THR A 62 -3.72 4.58 -4.21
N THR A 63 -4.60 3.63 -3.92
CA THR A 63 -5.89 3.52 -4.59
C THR A 63 -6.73 4.78 -4.36
N ALA A 64 -6.83 5.28 -3.13
CA ALA A 64 -7.58 6.48 -2.80
C ALA A 64 -6.96 7.74 -3.43
N MET A 65 -5.65 7.90 -3.35
CA MET A 65 -4.93 9.05 -3.90
C MET A 65 -5.05 9.09 -5.42
N LYS A 66 -4.85 7.97 -6.09
CA LYS A 66 -4.93 7.87 -7.56
C LYS A 66 -6.35 8.01 -8.08
N ALA A 67 -7.34 7.51 -7.34
CA ALA A 67 -8.74 7.75 -7.68
C ALA A 67 -9.08 9.24 -7.64
N GLY A 68 -8.63 9.95 -6.59
CA GLY A 68 -8.80 11.40 -6.50
C GLY A 68 -8.09 12.16 -7.62
N GLU A 69 -6.88 11.73 -7.99
CA GLU A 69 -6.11 12.29 -9.11
C GLU A 69 -6.81 12.07 -10.44
N GLU A 70 -7.33 10.87 -10.70
CA GLU A 70 -8.08 10.56 -11.92
C GLU A 70 -9.35 11.40 -12.05
N ILE A 71 -10.09 11.59 -10.96
CA ILE A 71 -11.29 12.45 -10.95
C ILE A 71 -10.91 13.91 -11.18
N SER A 72 -9.88 14.42 -10.52
CA SER A 72 -9.51 15.83 -10.60
C SER A 72 -8.87 16.22 -11.93
N THR A 73 -8.11 15.32 -12.56
CA THR A 73 -7.44 15.57 -13.84
C THR A 73 -8.24 15.13 -15.05
N GLY A 74 -9.20 14.22 -14.88
CA GLY A 74 -9.93 13.59 -15.96
C GLY A 74 -9.13 12.51 -16.71
N ASN A 75 -7.89 12.24 -16.29
CA ASN A 75 -7.00 11.27 -16.91
C ASN A 75 -7.04 9.94 -16.14
N VAL A 76 -7.64 8.93 -16.75
CA VAL A 76 -7.75 7.60 -16.16
C VAL A 76 -6.58 6.74 -16.62
N ARG A 77 -5.87 6.14 -15.65
CA ARG A 77 -4.73 5.25 -15.92
C ARG A 77 -5.17 3.98 -16.65
N SER A 78 -4.25 3.40 -17.43
CA SER A 78 -4.42 2.06 -17.96
C SER A 78 -4.45 1.00 -16.85
N ALA A 79 -4.96 -0.18 -17.16
CA ALA A 79 -4.93 -1.32 -16.23
C ALA A 79 -3.50 -1.66 -15.79
N LYS A 80 -2.54 -1.61 -16.71
CA LYS A 80 -1.11 -1.85 -16.43
C LYS A 80 -0.55 -0.83 -15.43
N GLU A 81 -0.86 0.44 -15.61
CA GLU A 81 -0.44 1.51 -14.69
C GLU A 81 -1.09 1.35 -13.32
N ALA A 82 -2.37 1.01 -13.27
CA ALA A 82 -3.07 0.77 -12.00
C ALA A 82 -2.48 -0.42 -11.23
N PHE A 83 -2.19 -1.52 -11.90
CA PHE A 83 -1.51 -2.67 -11.28
C PHE A 83 -0.11 -2.32 -10.80
N ARG A 84 0.66 -1.61 -11.62
CA ARG A 84 2.00 -1.14 -11.26
C ARG A 84 1.96 -0.28 -10.01
N ASP A 85 1.12 0.72 -9.97
CA ASP A 85 1.05 1.69 -8.88
C ASP A 85 0.65 1.01 -7.57
N VAL A 86 -0.41 0.23 -7.57
CA VAL A 86 -0.87 -0.48 -6.36
C VAL A 86 0.08 -1.60 -5.96
N GLY A 87 0.70 -2.29 -6.92
CA GLY A 87 1.67 -3.35 -6.67
C GLY A 87 2.94 -2.83 -6.00
N ILE A 88 3.49 -1.73 -6.49
CA ILE A 88 4.67 -1.07 -5.91
C ILE A 88 4.36 -0.56 -4.50
N SER A 89 3.23 0.09 -4.31
CA SER A 89 2.82 0.60 -2.99
C SER A 89 2.55 -0.52 -1.98
N ALA A 90 1.95 -1.61 -2.42
CA ALA A 90 1.76 -2.79 -1.58
C ALA A 90 3.09 -3.44 -1.19
N ALA A 91 4.02 -3.57 -2.14
CA ALA A 91 5.36 -4.11 -1.87
C ALA A 91 6.16 -3.23 -0.90
N SER A 92 6.14 -1.92 -1.09
CA SER A 92 6.77 -0.94 -0.19
C SER A 92 6.17 -1.03 1.21
N GLY A 93 4.85 -1.05 1.31
CA GLY A 93 4.13 -1.19 2.58
C GLY A 93 4.38 -2.52 3.27
N PHE A 94 4.55 -3.60 2.51
CA PHE A 94 4.91 -4.92 3.03
C PHE A 94 6.27 -4.89 3.71
N ILE A 95 7.28 -4.30 3.09
CA ILE A 95 8.63 -4.19 3.64
C ILE A 95 8.60 -3.31 4.90
N THR A 96 7.97 -2.15 4.83
CA THR A 96 7.85 -1.21 5.97
C THR A 96 7.08 -1.83 7.12
N GLY A 97 5.99 -2.52 6.84
CA GLY A 97 5.18 -3.20 7.85
C GLY A 97 5.91 -4.37 8.51
N ALA A 98 6.67 -5.15 7.75
CA ALA A 98 7.53 -6.22 8.28
C ALA A 98 8.61 -5.66 9.21
N PHE A 99 9.26 -4.57 8.80
CA PHE A 99 10.26 -3.90 9.61
C PHE A 99 9.68 -3.37 10.94
N GLY A 100 8.54 -2.68 10.88
CA GLY A 100 7.86 -2.16 12.08
C GLY A 100 7.43 -3.27 13.05
N ALA A 101 7.00 -4.42 12.54
CA ALA A 101 6.63 -5.56 13.36
C ALA A 101 7.86 -6.24 14.02
N LYS A 102 8.98 -6.31 13.30
CA LYS A 102 10.23 -6.91 13.80
C LYS A 102 10.92 -6.02 14.85
N PHE A 103 10.83 -4.72 14.68
CA PHE A 103 11.50 -3.73 15.54
C PHE A 103 10.47 -2.76 16.15
N PRO A 104 9.50 -3.26 16.95
CA PRO A 104 8.55 -2.38 17.63
C PRO A 104 9.30 -1.46 18.58
N GLY A 105 9.09 -0.16 18.43
CA GLY A 105 9.82 0.86 19.18
C GLY A 105 11.17 1.27 18.59
N ALA A 106 11.45 0.92 17.32
CA ALA A 106 12.59 1.45 16.59
C ALA A 106 12.61 2.98 16.67
N HIS A 107 13.82 3.54 16.82
CA HIS A 107 13.97 4.98 16.93
C HIS A 107 13.55 5.66 15.63
N ARG A 108 12.92 6.85 15.71
CA ARG A 108 12.40 7.60 14.55
C ARG A 108 13.45 7.84 13.46
N LEU A 109 14.71 8.01 13.82
CA LEU A 109 15.79 8.17 12.83
C LEU A 109 16.00 6.89 12.01
N VAL A 110 15.87 5.71 12.62
CA VAL A 110 15.97 4.42 11.92
C VAL A 110 14.80 4.26 10.98
N GLU A 111 13.58 4.60 11.40
CA GLU A 111 12.39 4.61 10.54
C GLU A 111 12.57 5.55 9.35
N GLY A 112 13.09 6.75 9.57
CA GLY A 112 13.38 7.70 8.50
C GLY A 112 14.38 7.16 7.48
N VAL A 113 15.43 6.45 7.93
CA VAL A 113 16.41 5.80 7.02
C VAL A 113 15.75 4.68 6.23
N VAL A 114 14.93 3.84 6.86
CA VAL A 114 14.19 2.77 6.18
C VAL A 114 13.25 3.34 5.14
N ASP A 115 12.45 4.34 5.50
CA ASP A 115 11.51 4.98 4.57
C ASP A 115 12.23 5.63 3.40
N THR A 116 13.36 6.31 3.65
CA THR A 116 14.18 6.90 2.57
C THR A 116 14.67 5.84 1.60
N THR A 117 15.15 4.70 2.12
CA THR A 117 15.65 3.58 1.31
C THR A 117 14.52 2.94 0.50
N VAL A 118 13.37 2.70 1.12
CA VAL A 118 12.19 2.14 0.46
C VAL A 118 11.69 3.10 -0.62
N SER A 119 11.60 4.40 -0.34
CA SER A 119 11.17 5.42 -1.31
C SER A 119 12.13 5.53 -2.49
N ALA A 120 13.45 5.43 -2.27
CA ALA A 120 14.42 5.40 -3.35
C ALA A 120 14.25 4.14 -4.23
N GLY A 121 14.05 2.99 -3.60
CA GLY A 121 13.73 1.73 -4.30
C GLY A 121 12.43 1.81 -5.09
N GLU A 122 11.41 2.45 -4.55
CA GLU A 122 10.12 2.70 -5.21
C GLU A 122 10.29 3.60 -6.44
N ARG A 123 11.03 4.71 -6.32
CA ARG A 123 11.35 5.57 -7.47
C ARG A 123 12.13 4.82 -8.54
N LEU A 124 13.09 3.98 -8.15
CA LEU A 124 13.82 3.14 -9.10
C LEU A 124 12.89 2.15 -9.80
N ALA A 125 11.97 1.52 -9.07
CA ALA A 125 10.99 0.60 -9.64
C ALA A 125 10.10 1.31 -10.69
N TYR A 126 9.62 2.52 -10.42
CA TYR A 126 8.88 3.32 -11.40
C TYR A 126 9.74 3.68 -12.61
N ALA A 127 10.98 4.11 -12.38
CA ALA A 127 11.90 4.50 -13.45
C ALA A 127 12.26 3.33 -14.39
N VAL A 128 12.36 2.11 -13.86
CA VAL A 128 12.63 0.90 -14.66
C VAL A 128 11.58 0.69 -15.76
N PHE A 129 10.32 1.06 -15.49
CA PHE A 129 9.22 0.96 -16.47
C PHE A 129 9.16 2.15 -17.44
N ASP A 130 10.01 3.15 -17.28
CA ASP A 130 10.06 4.32 -18.16
C ASP A 130 11.13 4.11 -19.24
N ASP A 131 10.68 3.77 -20.44
CA ASP A 131 11.55 3.51 -21.59
C ASP A 131 12.22 4.78 -22.14
N SER A 132 11.74 5.97 -21.73
CA SER A 132 12.31 7.26 -22.14
C SER A 132 13.58 7.66 -21.39
N MET A 133 13.85 7.01 -20.26
CA MET A 133 14.99 7.28 -19.39
C MET A 133 16.14 6.32 -19.65
N SER A 134 17.36 6.84 -19.74
CA SER A 134 18.58 6.03 -19.67
C SER A 134 18.79 5.45 -18.26
N TRP A 135 19.65 4.45 -18.12
CA TRP A 135 19.96 3.90 -16.79
C TRP A 135 20.62 4.92 -15.86
N ASP A 136 21.46 5.80 -16.37
CA ASP A 136 22.06 6.88 -15.56
C ASP A 136 21.01 7.87 -15.05
N GLU A 137 20.05 8.21 -15.89
CA GLU A 137 18.89 9.02 -15.49
C GLU A 137 17.99 8.32 -14.47
N LYS A 138 17.75 7.02 -14.62
CA LYS A 138 16.98 6.23 -13.66
C LYS A 138 17.64 6.21 -12.28
N TRP A 139 18.94 5.99 -12.22
CA TRP A 139 19.69 6.06 -10.97
C TRP A 139 19.69 7.45 -10.35
N ALA A 140 19.92 8.50 -11.15
CA ALA A 140 19.89 9.88 -10.70
C ALA A 140 18.51 10.26 -10.15
N TYR A 141 17.45 9.84 -10.82
CA TYR A 141 16.07 10.04 -10.36
C TYR A 141 15.77 9.32 -9.04
N ALA A 142 16.15 8.05 -8.92
CA ALA A 142 15.89 7.24 -7.74
C ALA A 142 16.62 7.75 -6.50
N PHE A 143 17.86 8.22 -6.66
CA PHE A 143 18.74 8.64 -5.57
C PHE A 143 19.01 10.13 -5.56
N ASP A 144 18.05 10.96 -5.99
CA ASP A 144 18.13 12.40 -5.89
C ASP A 144 18.30 12.86 -4.44
N PRO A 145 19.38 13.60 -4.09
CA PRO A 145 19.65 13.98 -2.70
C PRO A 145 18.55 14.85 -2.08
N GLY A 146 17.95 15.75 -2.85
CA GLY A 146 16.85 16.61 -2.39
C GLY A 146 15.61 15.80 -2.04
N GLN A 147 15.26 14.82 -2.90
CA GLN A 147 14.16 13.90 -2.66
C GLN A 147 14.43 12.99 -1.46
N MET A 148 15.66 12.49 -1.32
CA MET A 148 16.01 11.64 -0.18
C MET A 148 15.89 12.38 1.15
N VAL A 149 16.29 13.64 1.23
CA VAL A 149 16.11 14.47 2.43
C VAL A 149 14.61 14.68 2.73
N ALA A 150 13.82 15.02 1.71
CA ALA A 150 12.37 15.17 1.85
C ALA A 150 11.71 13.87 2.31
N ASP A 151 12.10 12.73 1.74
CA ASP A 151 11.59 11.41 2.12
C ASP A 151 11.95 11.07 3.57
N PHE A 152 13.18 11.37 3.99
CA PHE A 152 13.62 11.15 5.37
C PHE A 152 12.78 11.95 6.37
N VAL A 153 12.59 13.25 6.14
CA VAL A 153 11.78 14.10 7.00
C VAL A 153 10.32 13.65 7.01
N THR A 154 9.78 13.33 5.84
CA THR A 154 8.41 12.82 5.70
C THR A 154 8.25 11.47 6.40
N GLY A 155 9.22 10.57 6.27
CA GLY A 155 9.23 9.25 6.92
C GLY A 155 9.20 9.36 8.44
N VAL A 156 9.97 10.27 9.01
CA VAL A 156 9.98 10.52 10.47
C VAL A 156 8.61 11.00 10.95
N VAL A 157 7.94 11.89 10.21
CA VAL A 157 6.61 12.42 10.57
C VAL A 157 5.51 11.38 10.34
N ILE A 158 5.52 10.74 9.17
CA ILE A 158 4.49 9.74 8.80
C ILE A 158 4.63 8.46 9.62
N GLY A 159 5.84 8.08 10.02
CA GLY A 159 6.09 6.91 10.86
C GLY A 159 5.23 6.93 12.13
N GLU A 160 5.06 8.08 12.78
CA GLU A 160 4.18 8.21 13.95
C GLU A 160 2.72 7.94 13.63
N ILE A 161 2.25 8.45 12.50
CA ILE A 161 0.86 8.27 12.04
C ILE A 161 0.62 6.82 11.66
N LEU A 162 1.53 6.20 10.91
CA LEU A 162 1.42 4.80 10.48
C LEU A 162 1.47 3.82 11.65
N ASP A 163 2.34 4.04 12.62
CA ASP A 163 2.39 3.22 13.83
C ASP A 163 1.06 3.25 14.58
N GLY A 164 0.45 4.42 14.70
CA GLY A 164 -0.88 4.57 15.28
C GLY A 164 -1.96 3.82 14.51
N ILE A 165 -1.96 3.92 13.17
CA ILE A 165 -2.90 3.22 12.29
C ILE A 165 -2.69 1.70 12.36
N MET A 166 -1.45 1.23 12.33
CA MET A 166 -1.14 -0.20 12.42
C MET A 166 -1.56 -0.78 13.76
N ALA A 167 -1.26 -0.09 14.87
CA ALA A 167 -1.67 -0.51 16.20
C ALA A 167 -3.20 -0.57 16.34
N ALA A 168 -3.91 0.45 15.85
CA ALA A 168 -5.38 0.48 15.84
C ALA A 168 -5.96 -0.65 14.99
N THR A 169 -5.39 -0.92 13.81
CA THR A 169 -5.81 -2.00 12.91
C THR A 169 -5.59 -3.37 13.54
N GLN A 170 -4.44 -3.61 14.14
CA GLN A 170 -4.15 -4.86 14.85
C GLN A 170 -5.10 -5.07 16.03
N ASN A 171 -5.38 -4.04 16.81
CA ASN A 171 -6.31 -4.11 17.94
C ASN A 171 -7.73 -4.40 17.46
N LYS A 172 -8.16 -3.79 16.36
CA LYS A 172 -9.47 -4.04 15.75
C LYS A 172 -9.62 -5.49 15.28
N LEU A 173 -8.63 -6.02 14.58
CA LEU A 173 -8.62 -7.41 14.12
C LEU A 173 -8.62 -8.37 15.30
N ARG A 174 -7.81 -8.11 16.32
CA ARG A 174 -7.79 -8.94 17.54
C ARG A 174 -9.14 -8.95 18.22
N SER A 175 -9.84 -7.83 18.31
CA SER A 175 -11.18 -7.74 18.88
C SER A 175 -12.20 -8.54 18.06
N ILE A 176 -12.14 -8.47 16.72
CA ILE A 176 -13.02 -9.23 15.82
C ILE A 176 -12.82 -10.74 16.03
N PHE A 177 -11.57 -11.21 16.10
CA PHE A 177 -11.27 -12.62 16.32
C PHE A 177 -11.70 -13.11 17.70
N ALA A 178 -11.50 -12.30 18.74
CA ALA A 178 -11.97 -12.63 20.08
C ALA A 178 -13.50 -12.77 20.15
N ASN A 179 -14.22 -11.85 19.51
CA ASN A 179 -15.68 -11.91 19.43
C ASN A 179 -16.17 -13.12 18.64
N TYR A 180 -15.48 -13.46 17.54
CA TYR A 180 -15.79 -14.66 16.76
C TYR A 180 -15.58 -15.94 17.56
N ASP A 181 -14.47 -16.06 18.28
CA ASP A 181 -14.17 -17.20 19.14
C ASP A 181 -15.20 -17.36 20.26
N ALA A 182 -15.60 -16.26 20.90
CA ALA A 182 -16.63 -16.26 21.92
C ALA A 182 -18.00 -16.72 21.35
N ALA A 183 -18.40 -16.22 20.19
CA ALA A 183 -19.65 -16.61 19.53
C ALA A 183 -19.64 -18.08 19.11
N MET A 184 -18.50 -18.59 18.65
CA MET A 184 -18.36 -20.00 18.31
C MET A 184 -18.47 -20.93 19.54
N ARG A 185 -17.85 -20.55 20.65
CA ARG A 185 -17.95 -21.29 21.91
C ARG A 185 -19.38 -21.32 22.40
N GLU A 186 -20.08 -20.19 22.43
CA GLU A 186 -21.48 -20.13 22.83
C GLU A 186 -22.36 -21.03 21.95
N ALA A 187 -22.14 -21.06 20.63
CA ALA A 187 -22.89 -21.90 19.71
C ALA A 187 -22.64 -23.41 19.92
N PHE A 188 -21.43 -23.80 20.37
CA PHE A 188 -21.08 -25.20 20.62
C PHE A 188 -21.44 -25.68 22.04
N GLU A 189 -21.59 -24.78 23.00
CA GLU A 189 -21.95 -25.11 24.38
C GLU A 189 -23.47 -25.10 24.62
N SER A 190 -24.23 -24.62 23.68
CA SER A 190 -25.69 -24.69 23.70
C SER A 190 -26.19 -25.97 23.01
#